data_d5efdd4f364c59d37b43ec95865ab9c7
#
_entry.id   d5efdd4f364c59d37b43ec95865ab9c7
#
_cell.length_a   1.000
_cell.length_b   1.000
_cell.length_c   1.000
_cell.angle_alpha   90.00
_cell.angle_beta   90.00
_cell.angle_gamma   90.00
#
_symmetry.space_group_name_H-M   'P 1'
#
loop_
_entity.id
_entity.type
_entity.pdbx_description
1 polymer ?
#
loop_
_entity_poly.entity_id
_entity_poly.type
_entity_poly.pdbx_seq_one_letter_code
_entity_poly.pdbx_strand_id
1 'polypeptide(L)'
;MSTFAVAHLHEVKMGVEIVEYLKRIDATLAPYCGHFVLHGGRCERLEGNWRGDLVAIEFPNRDLARAWYRSAAYQAILPLRTDNSIGDVILIDAVPASHVATDVLCG
;
A
#
# COMPACT_ATOMS: atom_id res chain seq x y z
N MET A 1 -10.85 -13.10 3.58
CA MET A 1 -9.40 -13.07 3.37
C MET A 1 -8.95 -11.65 3.12
N SER A 2 -7.93 -11.21 3.81
CA SER A 2 -7.42 -9.83 3.67
C SER A 2 -6.89 -9.55 2.28
N THR A 3 -7.01 -8.29 1.86
CA THR A 3 -6.36 -7.76 0.66
C THR A 3 -5.43 -6.65 1.07
N PHE A 4 -4.24 -6.62 0.51
CA PHE A 4 -3.27 -5.57 0.78
C PHE A 4 -3.17 -4.61 -0.41
N ALA A 5 -3.13 -3.32 -0.12
CA ALA A 5 -2.66 -2.32 -1.06
C ALA A 5 -1.16 -2.16 -0.81
N VAL A 6 -0.34 -2.53 -1.78
CA VAL A 6 1.12 -2.53 -1.64
C VAL A 6 1.71 -1.51 -2.59
N ALA A 7 2.53 -0.62 -2.05
CA ALA A 7 3.27 0.36 -2.82
C ALA A 7 4.77 0.09 -2.69
N HIS A 8 5.45 -0.03 -3.83
CA HIS A 8 6.90 0.01 -3.88
C HIS A 8 7.29 1.40 -4.41
N LEU A 9 7.71 2.26 -3.52
CA LEU A 9 8.10 3.63 -3.85
C LEU A 9 9.61 3.66 -4.07
N HIS A 10 10.02 3.72 -5.34
CA HIS A 10 11.44 3.72 -5.72
C HIS A 10 12.12 5.02 -5.33
N GLU A 11 11.42 6.13 -5.49
CA GLU A 11 11.90 7.47 -5.13
C GLU A 11 10.75 8.30 -4.60
N VAL A 12 11.01 9.09 -3.57
CA VAL A 12 10.06 10.04 -3.02
C VAL A 12 10.74 11.39 -2.90
N LYS A 13 10.16 12.41 -3.56
CA LYS A 13 10.59 13.78 -3.40
C LYS A 13 9.92 14.33 -2.14
N MET A 14 10.62 14.24 -1.02
CA MET A 14 10.09 14.71 0.25
C MET A 14 9.89 16.23 0.23
N GLY A 15 8.75 16.68 0.74
CA GLY A 15 8.39 18.08 0.79
C GLY A 15 7.00 18.25 1.37
N VAL A 16 6.46 19.49 1.26
CA VAL A 16 5.18 19.84 1.86
C VAL A 16 4.02 18.99 1.33
N GLU A 17 4.06 18.62 0.06
CA GLU A 17 2.98 17.84 -0.55
C GLU A 17 2.93 16.40 -0.01
N ILE A 18 4.09 15.75 0.13
CA ILE A 18 4.16 14.40 0.74
C ILE A 18 3.74 14.48 2.21
N VAL A 19 4.17 15.50 2.94
CA VAL A 19 3.76 15.69 4.35
C VAL A 19 2.25 15.83 4.44
N GLU A 20 1.64 16.61 3.56
CA GLU A 20 0.18 16.79 3.53
C GLU A 20 -0.54 15.47 3.21
N TYR A 21 -0.02 14.69 2.25
CA TYR A 21 -0.54 13.37 1.94
C TYR A 21 -0.54 12.47 3.18
N LEU A 22 0.59 12.42 3.90
CA LEU A 22 0.73 11.61 5.10
C LEU A 22 -0.23 12.03 6.22
N LYS A 23 -0.48 13.33 6.35
CA LYS A 23 -1.41 13.85 7.36
C LYS A 23 -2.87 13.49 7.07
N ARG A 24 -3.21 13.27 5.81
CA ARG A 24 -4.60 13.10 5.38
C ARG A 24 -5.00 11.66 5.07
N ILE A 25 -4.04 10.77 4.81
CA ILE A 25 -4.35 9.42 4.33
C ILE A 25 -5.13 8.58 5.34
N ASP A 26 -4.79 8.66 6.62
CA ASP A 26 -5.47 7.83 7.65
C ASP A 26 -6.98 8.08 7.68
N ALA A 27 -7.39 9.33 7.57
CA ALA A 27 -8.83 9.67 7.54
C ALA A 27 -9.54 9.06 6.34
N THR A 28 -8.85 8.88 5.21
CA THR A 28 -9.43 8.26 4.02
C THR A 28 -9.61 6.75 4.19
N LEU A 29 -8.79 6.12 5.02
CA LEU A 29 -8.81 4.67 5.24
C LEU A 29 -9.92 4.23 6.20
N ALA A 30 -10.23 5.05 7.20
CA ALA A 30 -11.13 4.68 8.27
C ALA A 30 -12.49 4.13 7.81
N PRO A 31 -13.20 4.74 6.83
CA PRO A 31 -14.49 4.21 6.37
C PRO A 31 -14.40 2.84 5.72
N TYR A 32 -13.21 2.42 5.28
CA TYR A 32 -12.98 1.17 4.55
C TYR A 32 -12.25 0.13 5.36
N CYS A 33 -12.05 0.39 6.66
CA CYS A 33 -11.36 -0.52 7.59
C CYS A 33 -9.92 -0.81 7.17
N GLY A 34 -9.28 0.11 6.49
CA GLY A 34 -7.88 -0.01 6.08
C GLY A 34 -6.93 0.44 7.20
N HIS A 35 -5.81 -0.25 7.32
CA HIS A 35 -4.77 0.17 8.27
C HIS A 35 -3.40 -0.24 7.75
N PHE A 36 -2.39 0.56 8.07
CA PHE A 36 -1.02 0.28 7.69
C PHE A 36 -0.48 -0.93 8.43
N VAL A 37 0.21 -1.82 7.69
CA VAL A 37 0.94 -2.96 8.25
C VAL A 37 2.43 -2.87 7.98
N LEU A 38 2.83 -2.21 6.89
CA LEU A 38 4.23 -1.86 6.59
C LEU A 38 4.27 -0.38 6.20
N HIS A 39 5.02 0.41 6.94
CA HIS A 39 5.14 1.83 6.65
C HIS A 39 6.34 2.43 7.38
N GLY A 40 7.39 2.73 6.62
CA GLY A 40 8.62 3.30 7.17
C GLY A 40 9.47 2.33 7.98
N GLY A 41 9.24 1.02 7.81
CA GLY A 41 10.03 0.01 8.49
C GLY A 41 11.46 -0.05 7.93
N ARG A 42 12.38 -0.51 8.77
CA ARG A 42 13.78 -0.68 8.37
C ARG A 42 13.90 -1.83 7.37
N CYS A 43 14.48 -1.54 6.20
CA CYS A 43 14.79 -2.56 5.19
C CYS A 43 16.22 -3.06 5.36
N GLU A 44 16.40 -4.39 5.32
CA GLU A 44 17.70 -5.02 5.29
C GLU A 44 17.76 -5.85 4.00
N ARG A 45 18.63 -5.45 3.07
CA ARG A 45 18.77 -6.16 1.80
C ARG A 45 19.54 -7.45 2.00
N LEU A 46 18.95 -8.57 1.60
CA LEU A 46 19.58 -9.89 1.63
C LEU A 46 20.10 -10.30 0.26
N GLU A 47 19.42 -9.90 -0.80
CA GLU A 47 19.80 -10.23 -2.18
C GLU A 47 19.38 -9.09 -3.11
N GLY A 48 20.08 -8.97 -4.23
CA GLY A 48 19.71 -8.08 -5.31
C GLY A 48 19.96 -6.60 -5.04
N ASN A 49 19.25 -5.77 -5.78
CA ASN A 49 19.33 -4.31 -5.71
C ASN A 49 17.97 -3.75 -5.30
N TRP A 50 17.76 -3.64 -3.99
CA TRP A 50 16.53 -3.05 -3.47
C TRP A 50 16.71 -1.54 -3.30
N ARG A 51 15.75 -0.75 -3.81
CA ARG A 51 15.76 0.71 -3.65
C ARG A 51 14.37 1.19 -3.27
N GLY A 52 14.32 2.13 -2.34
CA GLY A 52 13.07 2.76 -1.92
C GLY A 52 12.41 2.07 -0.74
N ASP A 53 11.11 2.33 -0.62
CA ASP A 53 10.30 1.88 0.51
C ASP A 53 9.18 0.96 0.06
N LEU A 54 8.86 0.01 0.93
CA LEU A 54 7.69 -0.84 0.77
C LEU A 54 6.63 -0.43 1.78
N VAL A 55 5.44 -0.11 1.26
CA VAL A 55 4.28 0.27 2.08
C VAL A 55 3.18 -0.75 1.85
N ALA A 56 2.52 -1.18 2.90
CA ALA A 56 1.37 -2.06 2.78
C ALA A 56 0.26 -1.65 3.71
N ILE A 57 -0.96 -1.62 3.17
CA ILE A 57 -2.18 -1.31 3.90
C ILE A 57 -3.07 -2.55 3.80
N GLU A 58 -3.56 -3.03 4.94
CA GLU A 58 -4.46 -4.18 4.99
C GLU A 58 -5.91 -3.74 5.01
N PHE A 59 -6.73 -4.41 4.19
CA PHE A 59 -8.19 -4.26 4.16
C PHE A 59 -8.84 -5.62 4.40
N PRO A 60 -10.06 -5.66 4.94
CA PRO A 60 -10.75 -6.94 5.17
C PRO A 60 -11.00 -7.75 3.91
N ASN A 61 -11.15 -7.08 2.76
CA ASN A 61 -11.37 -7.73 1.48
C ASN A 61 -11.03 -6.79 0.31
N ARG A 62 -11.04 -7.35 -0.89
CA ARG A 62 -10.69 -6.60 -2.11
C ARG A 62 -11.69 -5.50 -2.45
N ASP A 63 -12.97 -5.72 -2.20
CA ASP A 63 -13.98 -4.71 -2.52
C ASP A 63 -13.80 -3.43 -1.70
N LEU A 64 -13.46 -3.57 -0.42
CA LEU A 64 -13.16 -2.43 0.44
C LEU A 64 -11.87 -1.71 0.02
N ALA A 65 -10.83 -2.47 -0.36
CA ALA A 65 -9.59 -1.88 -0.86
C ALA A 65 -9.84 -1.06 -2.14
N ARG A 66 -10.60 -1.62 -3.07
CA ARG A 66 -10.97 -0.92 -4.31
C ARG A 66 -11.81 0.32 -4.04
N ALA A 67 -12.79 0.19 -3.14
CA ALA A 67 -13.67 1.31 -2.79
C ALA A 67 -12.87 2.46 -2.18
N TRP A 68 -11.90 2.14 -1.30
CA TRP A 68 -11.01 3.13 -0.74
C TRP A 68 -10.23 3.85 -1.84
N TYR A 69 -9.57 3.10 -2.73
CA TYR A 69 -8.75 3.70 -3.78
C TYR A 69 -9.56 4.63 -4.68
N ARG A 70 -10.81 4.25 -4.98
CA ARG A 70 -11.72 5.01 -5.85
C ARG A 70 -12.49 6.11 -5.12
N SER A 71 -12.38 6.17 -3.79
CA SER A 71 -13.13 7.15 -3.01
C SER A 71 -12.72 8.57 -3.37
N ALA A 72 -13.67 9.50 -3.30
CA ALA A 72 -13.40 10.91 -3.56
C ALA A 72 -12.34 11.46 -2.59
N ALA A 73 -12.39 11.02 -1.32
CA ALA A 73 -11.45 11.46 -0.31
C ALA A 73 -10.02 11.06 -0.65
N TYR A 74 -9.78 9.80 -1.06
CA TYR A 74 -8.44 9.36 -1.42
C TYR A 74 -7.98 9.97 -2.74
N GLN A 75 -8.85 10.00 -3.74
CA GLN A 75 -8.51 10.59 -5.05
C GLN A 75 -8.12 12.06 -4.94
N ALA A 76 -8.69 12.77 -3.96
CA ALA A 76 -8.35 14.18 -3.72
C ALA A 76 -6.90 14.38 -3.28
N ILE A 77 -6.31 13.41 -2.56
CA ILE A 77 -4.92 13.51 -2.07
C ILE A 77 -3.92 12.72 -2.91
N LEU A 78 -4.39 11.85 -3.79
CA LEU A 78 -3.52 10.98 -4.59
C LEU A 78 -2.45 11.75 -5.37
N PRO A 79 -2.75 12.89 -6.05
CA PRO A 79 -1.73 13.64 -6.78
C PRO A 79 -0.59 14.15 -5.90
N LEU A 80 -0.83 14.39 -4.61
CA LEU A 80 0.22 14.81 -3.68
C LEU A 80 1.34 13.78 -3.62
N ARG A 81 1.00 12.49 -3.77
CA ARG A 81 1.99 11.42 -3.82
C ARG A 81 2.48 11.15 -5.24
N THR A 82 1.57 11.00 -6.21
CA THR A 82 1.97 10.62 -7.57
C THR A 82 2.82 11.66 -8.27
N ASP A 83 2.62 12.93 -7.97
CA ASP A 83 3.43 14.01 -8.54
C ASP A 83 4.81 14.12 -7.87
N ASN A 84 5.02 13.46 -6.75
CA ASN A 84 6.23 13.58 -5.94
C ASN A 84 6.89 12.23 -5.63
N SER A 85 6.53 11.18 -6.37
CA SER A 85 7.14 9.86 -6.18
C SER A 85 7.16 9.08 -7.48
N ILE A 86 8.04 8.09 -7.54
CA ILE A 86 8.12 7.12 -8.62
C ILE A 86 7.95 5.74 -7.98
N GLY A 87 6.97 4.99 -8.44
CA GLY A 87 6.73 3.67 -7.87
C GLY A 87 5.52 2.98 -8.46
N ASP A 88 5.25 1.80 -7.93
CA ASP A 88 4.15 0.95 -8.37
C ASP A 88 3.24 0.64 -7.18
N VAL A 89 1.95 0.56 -7.45
CA VAL A 89 0.94 0.22 -6.45
C VAL A 89 0.07 -0.90 -6.98
N ILE A 90 -0.13 -1.93 -6.17
CA ILE A 90 -0.96 -3.09 -6.52
C ILE A 90 -1.92 -3.41 -5.38
N LEU A 91 -2.96 -4.17 -5.71
CA LEU A 91 -3.77 -4.88 -4.74
C LEU A 91 -3.43 -6.36 -4.84
N ILE A 92 -3.21 -7.01 -3.71
CA ILE A 92 -2.87 -8.44 -3.66
C ILE A 92 -3.57 -9.08 -2.47
N ASP A 93 -4.18 -10.24 -2.72
CA ASP A 93 -4.87 -10.97 -1.65
C ASP A 93 -3.88 -11.74 -0.79
N ALA A 94 -4.17 -11.79 0.51
CA ALA A 94 -3.47 -12.65 1.44
C ALA A 94 -3.85 -14.12 1.20
N VAL A 95 -3.07 -15.01 1.78
CA VAL A 95 -3.37 -16.44 1.77
C VAL A 95 -3.97 -16.85 3.11
N PRO A 96 -4.75 -17.97 3.17
CA PRO A 96 -5.25 -18.48 4.45
C PRO A 96 -4.10 -19.03 5.30
N ALA A 97 -4.33 -19.14 6.61
CA ALA A 97 -3.32 -19.64 7.54
C ALA A 97 -2.85 -21.06 7.22
N SER A 98 -3.72 -21.84 6.57
CA SER A 98 -3.43 -23.23 6.16
C SER A 98 -2.62 -23.34 4.86
N HIS A 99 -2.33 -22.20 4.21
CA HIS A 99 -1.60 -22.18 2.95
C HIS A 99 -0.21 -22.81 3.07
N VAL A 100 0.16 -23.64 2.09
CA VAL A 100 1.51 -24.14 1.91
C VAL A 100 2.04 -23.73 0.55
N ALA A 101 3.38 -23.66 0.42
CA ALA A 101 4.02 -23.08 -0.75
C ALA A 101 3.55 -23.67 -2.08
N THR A 102 3.34 -24.99 -2.14
CA THR A 102 2.93 -25.65 -3.36
C THR A 102 1.50 -25.35 -3.80
N ASP A 103 0.69 -24.72 -2.94
CA ASP A 103 -0.68 -24.35 -3.29
C ASP A 103 -0.72 -23.35 -4.46
N VAL A 104 0.33 -22.56 -4.67
CA VAL A 104 0.40 -21.63 -5.81
C VAL A 104 0.39 -22.36 -7.16
N LEU A 105 0.76 -23.64 -7.17
CA LEU A 105 0.79 -24.45 -8.39
C LEU A 105 -0.63 -24.91 -8.82
N CYS A 106 -1.59 -24.81 -7.95
CA CYS A 106 -2.97 -25.25 -8.20
C CYS A 106 -3.86 -24.14 -8.76
N GLY A 107 -3.37 -22.94 -8.76
CA GLY A 107 -4.17 -21.81 -9.11
C GLY A 107 -3.61 -20.97 -10.17
#